data_41d7db6cd62f2f60b4c24a10a3dcf92f
#
_entry.id   41d7db6cd62f2f60b4c24a10a3dcf92f
#
_cell.length_a   1.000
_cell.length_b   1.000
_cell.length_c   1.000
_cell.angle_alpha   90.00
_cell.angle_beta   90.00
_cell.angle_gamma   90.00
#
_symmetry.space_group_name_H-M   'P 1'
#
loop_
_entity.id
_entity.type
_entity.pdbx_description
1 polymer ?
#
loop_
_entity_poly.entity_id
_entity_poly.type
_entity_poly.pdbx_seq_one_letter_code
_entity_poly.pdbx_strand_id
1 'polypeptide(L)'
;MVELCSKRLDWCVLLVLVGEGQEIHNGENSGIAQWNTAIDNSAIDWEVICPDKLINVFAGQKLIDNPNRSALNLSMSLRSHLAGDVSKFANALVEEDIAKARSYSDGIINQGFSMYVTRDLNRAKMYLRERYRDEPGKRYGMIASSKGRILRSYGMDNSFQGALGMFYVGKWFNEEPHHPKSCCALDTVATEFSCQGLEID
;
A
#
# COMPACT_ATOMS: atom_id res chain seq x y z
N MET A 1 -14.23 3.65 -18.65
CA MET A 1 -15.12 2.64 -18.02
C MET A 1 -16.54 3.18 -17.89
N VAL A 2 -16.76 4.35 -17.29
CA VAL A 2 -18.07 5.03 -17.23
C VAL A 2 -18.70 5.13 -18.62
N GLU A 3 -17.98 5.66 -19.61
CA GLU A 3 -18.45 5.78 -21.00
C GLU A 3 -18.84 4.43 -21.64
N LEU A 4 -18.11 3.37 -21.30
CA LEU A 4 -18.45 2.03 -21.81
C LEU A 4 -19.77 1.51 -21.23
N CYS A 5 -19.98 1.74 -19.94
CA CYS A 5 -21.23 1.39 -19.26
C CYS A 5 -22.42 2.22 -19.77
N SER A 6 -22.20 3.49 -20.11
CA SER A 6 -23.22 4.40 -20.65
C SER A 6 -23.80 3.95 -21.99
N LYS A 7 -23.15 3.01 -22.68
CA LYS A 7 -23.66 2.41 -23.95
C LYS A 7 -24.70 1.32 -23.73
N ARG A 8 -24.97 0.92 -22.49
CA ARG A 8 -26.02 -0.04 -22.20
C ARG A 8 -27.41 0.63 -22.30
N LEU A 9 -28.35 -0.06 -22.96
CA LEU A 9 -29.66 0.48 -23.26
C LEU A 9 -30.63 0.40 -22.06
N ASP A 10 -30.47 -0.62 -21.21
CA ASP A 10 -31.40 -0.86 -20.10
C ASP A 10 -30.85 -0.31 -18.79
N TRP A 11 -29.91 -1.02 -18.20
CA TRP A 11 -29.27 -0.64 -16.94
C TRP A 11 -27.87 -1.24 -16.83
N CYS A 12 -27.06 -0.65 -16.00
CA CYS A 12 -25.79 -1.24 -15.62
C CYS A 12 -25.45 -0.85 -14.16
N VAL A 13 -24.64 -1.68 -13.53
CA VAL A 13 -24.04 -1.39 -12.23
C VAL A 13 -22.53 -1.45 -12.40
N LEU A 14 -21.86 -0.38 -11.96
CA LEU A 14 -20.41 -0.31 -11.92
C LEU A 14 -19.95 -0.34 -10.46
N LEU A 15 -19.36 -1.46 -10.04
CA LEU A 15 -18.73 -1.59 -8.73
C LEU A 15 -17.25 -1.26 -8.84
N VAL A 16 -16.82 -0.26 -8.08
CA VAL A 16 -15.44 0.21 -8.10
C VAL A 16 -14.80 0.07 -6.72
N LEU A 17 -13.70 -0.63 -6.65
CA LEU A 17 -12.86 -0.68 -5.46
C LEU A 17 -11.75 0.36 -5.60
N VAL A 18 -11.73 1.31 -4.70
CA VAL A 18 -10.74 2.40 -4.70
C VAL A 18 -9.96 2.43 -3.39
N GLY A 19 -8.67 2.71 -3.49
CA GLY A 19 -7.80 2.91 -2.35
C GLY A 19 -7.05 4.23 -2.50
N GLU A 20 -7.05 5.04 -1.46
CA GLU A 20 -6.23 6.25 -1.41
C GLU A 20 -4.75 5.88 -1.21
N GLY A 21 -3.85 6.63 -1.83
CA GLY A 21 -2.40 6.44 -1.66
C GLY A 21 -1.80 5.28 -2.46
N GLN A 22 -2.56 4.69 -3.39
CA GLN A 22 -2.11 3.60 -4.25
C GLN A 22 -2.13 4.00 -5.74
N GLU A 23 -2.03 5.28 -6.03
CA GLU A 23 -1.95 5.80 -7.39
C GLU A 23 -0.64 5.36 -8.04
N ILE A 24 -0.75 4.49 -9.05
CA ILE A 24 0.42 3.84 -9.70
C ILE A 24 0.85 4.62 -10.96
N HIS A 25 -0.04 5.40 -11.57
CA HIS A 25 0.22 6.05 -12.84
C HIS A 25 0.44 7.56 -12.74
N ASN A 26 1.40 8.06 -13.51
CA ASN A 26 1.55 9.49 -13.76
C ASN A 26 0.27 10.02 -14.43
N GLY A 27 -0.45 10.91 -13.74
CA GLY A 27 -1.72 11.46 -14.20
C GLY A 27 -2.92 11.10 -13.32
N GLU A 28 -2.78 10.19 -12.38
CA GLU A 28 -3.82 9.87 -11.37
C GLU A 28 -3.78 10.83 -10.17
N ASN A 29 -3.17 12.00 -10.33
CA ASN A 29 -2.97 12.98 -9.25
C ASN A 29 -4.28 13.51 -8.64
N SER A 30 -5.41 13.28 -9.30
CA SER A 30 -6.73 13.66 -8.78
C SER A 30 -7.42 12.56 -7.98
N GLY A 31 -6.81 11.38 -7.87
CA GLY A 31 -7.33 10.28 -7.07
C GLY A 31 -8.80 9.96 -7.34
N ILE A 32 -9.58 9.78 -6.28
CA ILE A 32 -11.02 9.45 -6.36
C ILE A 32 -11.84 10.53 -7.06
N ALA A 33 -11.41 11.80 -7.05
CA ALA A 33 -12.11 12.90 -7.71
C ALA A 33 -12.20 12.72 -9.24
N GLN A 34 -11.34 11.93 -9.86
CA GLN A 34 -11.45 11.61 -11.29
C GLN A 34 -12.75 10.86 -11.63
N TRP A 35 -13.25 10.06 -10.71
CA TRP A 35 -14.53 9.39 -10.90
C TRP A 35 -15.67 10.37 -10.98
N ASN A 36 -15.66 11.41 -10.14
CA ASN A 36 -16.64 12.49 -10.18
C ASN A 36 -16.62 13.19 -11.55
N THR A 37 -15.44 13.57 -12.02
CA THR A 37 -15.26 14.17 -13.33
C THR A 37 -15.73 13.26 -14.48
N ALA A 38 -15.48 11.95 -14.37
CA ALA A 38 -15.93 10.99 -15.38
C ALA A 38 -17.46 10.83 -15.41
N ILE A 39 -18.12 10.94 -14.26
CA ILE A 39 -19.58 10.93 -14.14
C ILE A 39 -20.17 12.21 -14.72
N ASP A 40 -19.59 13.39 -14.38
CA ASP A 40 -20.04 14.69 -14.91
C ASP A 40 -19.98 14.75 -16.44
N ASN A 41 -18.97 14.11 -17.03
CA ASN A 41 -18.80 14.06 -18.49
C ASN A 41 -19.62 12.93 -19.15
N SER A 42 -20.42 12.18 -18.39
CA SER A 42 -21.24 11.10 -18.94
C SER A 42 -22.48 11.63 -19.64
N ALA A 43 -22.87 10.95 -20.71
CA ALA A 43 -24.11 11.27 -21.44
C ALA A 43 -25.40 10.82 -20.73
N ILE A 44 -25.27 10.07 -19.65
CA ILE A 44 -26.42 9.56 -18.87
C ILE A 44 -26.29 9.95 -17.40
N ASP A 45 -27.43 10.01 -16.72
CA ASP A 45 -27.47 10.27 -15.29
C ASP A 45 -27.06 9.01 -14.50
N TRP A 46 -26.08 9.18 -13.64
CA TRP A 46 -25.62 8.15 -12.74
C TRP A 46 -26.16 8.36 -11.33
N GLU A 47 -26.52 7.28 -10.69
CA GLU A 47 -26.78 7.25 -9.25
C GLU A 47 -25.56 6.69 -8.53
N VAL A 48 -25.08 7.43 -7.53
CA VAL A 48 -23.83 7.09 -6.81
C VAL A 48 -24.15 6.61 -5.42
N ILE A 49 -23.57 5.46 -5.05
CA ILE A 49 -23.58 4.94 -3.69
C ILE A 49 -22.12 4.91 -3.24
N CYS A 50 -21.78 5.61 -2.18
CA CYS A 50 -20.41 5.69 -1.67
C CYS A 50 -20.37 5.63 -0.14
N PRO A 51 -19.22 5.30 0.48
CA PRO A 51 -19.05 5.37 1.92
C PRO A 51 -19.13 6.82 2.43
N ASP A 52 -19.43 7.01 3.71
CA ASP A 52 -19.64 8.34 4.31
C ASP A 52 -18.47 9.30 4.08
N LYS A 53 -17.24 8.81 4.14
CA LYS A 53 -16.03 9.62 3.93
C LYS A 53 -15.91 10.23 2.53
N LEU A 54 -16.63 9.68 1.54
CA LEU A 54 -16.58 10.13 0.14
C LEU A 54 -17.78 11.00 -0.28
N ILE A 55 -18.74 11.24 0.59
CA ILE A 55 -19.93 12.07 0.29
C ILE A 55 -19.54 13.43 -0.27
N ASN A 56 -18.55 14.08 0.34
CA ASN A 56 -18.07 15.40 -0.09
C ASN A 56 -17.41 15.38 -1.48
N VAL A 57 -16.77 14.27 -1.84
CA VAL A 57 -16.15 14.10 -3.18
C VAL A 57 -17.22 14.04 -4.26
N PHE A 58 -18.35 13.41 -3.96
CA PHE A 58 -19.47 13.21 -4.89
C PHE A 58 -20.66 14.15 -4.62
N ALA A 59 -20.46 15.25 -3.91
CA ALA A 59 -21.54 16.14 -3.50
C ALA A 59 -22.35 16.74 -4.66
N GLY A 60 -21.78 16.82 -5.87
CA GLY A 60 -22.47 17.26 -7.10
C GLY A 60 -23.28 16.17 -7.79
N GLN A 61 -23.22 14.93 -7.35
CA GLN A 61 -23.84 13.78 -7.98
C GLN A 61 -25.17 13.40 -7.31
N LYS A 62 -26.00 12.62 -8.03
CA LYS A 62 -27.20 12.03 -7.47
C LYS A 62 -26.84 10.90 -6.51
N LEU A 63 -26.65 11.25 -5.24
CA LEU A 63 -26.33 10.31 -4.18
C LEU A 63 -27.60 9.55 -3.74
N ILE A 64 -27.53 8.22 -3.76
CA ILE A 64 -28.55 7.37 -3.15
C ILE A 64 -28.24 7.24 -1.66
N ASP A 65 -29.26 7.49 -0.84
CA ASP A 65 -29.15 7.22 0.59
C ASP A 65 -29.10 5.71 0.85
N ASN A 66 -28.10 5.28 1.59
CA ASN A 66 -27.91 3.88 1.96
C ASN A 66 -27.59 3.79 3.46
N PRO A 67 -28.48 3.17 4.26
CA PRO A 67 -28.27 3.04 5.70
C PRO A 67 -27.01 2.24 6.06
N ASN A 68 -26.48 1.45 5.14
CA ASN A 68 -25.29 0.63 5.32
C ASN A 68 -24.01 1.24 4.69
N ARG A 69 -23.93 2.55 4.54
CA ARG A 69 -22.77 3.23 3.94
C ARG A 69 -21.44 2.87 4.62
N SER A 70 -21.45 2.65 5.92
CA SER A 70 -20.27 2.24 6.69
C SER A 70 -19.71 0.89 6.22
N ALA A 71 -20.57 -0.03 5.76
CA ALA A 71 -20.13 -1.32 5.23
C ALA A 71 -19.40 -1.20 3.88
N LEU A 72 -19.56 -0.09 3.16
CA LEU A 72 -18.84 0.19 1.94
C LEU A 72 -17.38 0.64 2.19
N ASN A 73 -17.02 0.91 3.43
CA ASN A 73 -15.66 1.23 3.80
C ASN A 73 -14.92 -0.04 4.26
N LEU A 74 -14.03 -0.56 3.41
CA LEU A 74 -13.22 -1.72 3.74
C LEU A 74 -12.11 -1.31 4.71
N SER A 75 -12.44 -1.20 6.00
CA SER A 75 -11.52 -0.76 7.05
C SER A 75 -10.79 -1.91 7.74
N MET A 76 -11.25 -3.16 7.54
CA MET A 76 -10.68 -4.32 8.20
C MET A 76 -9.63 -4.99 7.30
N SER A 77 -8.38 -5.00 7.75
CA SER A 77 -7.32 -5.75 7.08
C SER A 77 -7.43 -7.23 7.44
N LEU A 78 -7.70 -8.08 6.46
CA LEU A 78 -7.68 -9.53 6.65
C LEU A 78 -6.25 -10.07 6.83
N ARG A 79 -5.26 -9.38 6.29
CA ARG A 79 -3.85 -9.79 6.35
C ARG A 79 -3.19 -9.47 7.68
N SER A 80 -3.56 -8.35 8.29
CA SER A 80 -2.95 -7.86 9.52
C SER A 80 -3.97 -7.62 10.65
N HIS A 81 -5.01 -8.47 10.72
CA HIS A 81 -6.04 -8.32 11.76
C HIS A 81 -5.47 -8.43 13.20
N LEU A 82 -4.35 -9.12 13.36
CA LEU A 82 -3.62 -9.21 14.65
C LEU A 82 -2.63 -8.05 14.86
N ALA A 83 -2.36 -7.25 13.84
CA ALA A 83 -1.36 -6.16 13.86
C ALA A 83 -2.01 -4.77 13.77
N GLY A 84 -3.16 -4.58 14.40
CA GLY A 84 -3.90 -3.31 14.34
C GLY A 84 -3.08 -2.10 14.80
N ASP A 85 -2.20 -2.26 15.78
CA ASP A 85 -1.37 -1.16 16.27
C ASP A 85 -0.18 -0.87 15.34
N VAL A 86 0.31 -1.86 14.57
CA VAL A 86 1.32 -1.63 13.52
C VAL A 86 0.77 -0.70 12.44
N SER A 87 -0.46 -0.94 11.98
CA SER A 87 -1.10 -0.07 10.97
C SER A 87 -1.35 1.34 11.51
N LYS A 88 -1.83 1.46 12.74
CA LYS A 88 -2.03 2.77 13.40
C LYS A 88 -0.72 3.53 13.58
N PHE A 89 0.34 2.82 13.98
CA PHE A 89 1.68 3.37 14.10
C PHE A 89 2.20 3.90 12.76
N ALA A 90 2.10 3.08 11.70
CA ALA A 90 2.53 3.47 10.37
C ALA A 90 1.78 4.70 9.85
N ASN A 91 0.46 4.74 10.01
CA ASN A 91 -0.36 5.90 9.64
C ASN A 91 0.05 7.16 10.40
N ALA A 92 0.25 7.06 11.71
CA ALA A 92 0.69 8.20 12.53
C ALA A 92 2.08 8.72 12.10
N LEU A 93 3.00 7.83 11.68
CA LEU A 93 4.28 8.24 11.11
C LEU A 93 4.14 8.97 9.78
N VAL A 94 3.26 8.50 8.90
CA VAL A 94 2.98 9.16 7.61
C VAL A 94 2.32 10.53 7.81
N GLU A 95 1.48 10.67 8.84
CA GLU A 95 0.86 11.93 9.27
C GLU A 95 1.82 12.85 10.04
N GLU A 96 3.08 12.44 10.25
CA GLU A 96 4.10 13.15 11.03
C GLU A 96 3.72 13.35 12.51
N ASP A 97 2.73 12.62 13.02
CA ASP A 97 2.31 12.64 14.42
C ASP A 97 3.14 11.65 15.26
N ILE A 98 4.35 12.09 15.62
CA ILE A 98 5.31 11.26 16.36
C ILE A 98 4.80 10.90 17.77
N ALA A 99 4.03 11.79 18.40
CA ALA A 99 3.47 11.54 19.72
C ALA A 99 2.47 10.38 19.69
N LYS A 100 1.58 10.40 18.69
CA LYS A 100 0.60 9.35 18.45
C LYS A 100 1.27 8.04 18.01
N ALA A 101 2.26 8.10 17.13
CA ALA A 101 3.05 6.92 16.77
C ALA A 101 3.67 6.25 17.99
N ARG A 102 4.32 7.04 18.86
CA ARG A 102 4.91 6.53 20.10
C ARG A 102 3.89 5.85 21.03
N SER A 103 2.65 6.34 21.10
CA SER A 103 1.63 5.73 21.94
C SER A 103 1.23 4.32 21.51
N TYR A 104 1.48 3.94 20.25
CA TYR A 104 1.21 2.58 19.75
C TYR A 104 2.39 1.62 19.92
N SER A 105 3.61 2.11 20.23
CA SER A 105 4.83 1.29 20.26
C SER A 105 4.74 0.12 21.25
N ASP A 106 4.18 0.35 22.44
CA ASP A 106 4.05 -0.69 23.47
C ASP A 106 3.04 -1.77 23.05
N GLY A 107 1.97 -1.37 22.38
CA GLY A 107 0.98 -2.29 21.80
C GLY A 107 1.59 -3.20 20.75
N ILE A 108 2.47 -2.68 19.91
CA ILE A 108 3.19 -3.44 18.87
C ILE A 108 4.06 -4.52 19.49
N ILE A 109 4.84 -4.16 20.52
CA ILE A 109 5.70 -5.10 21.25
C ILE A 109 4.88 -6.19 21.93
N ASN A 110 3.78 -5.81 22.59
CA ASN A 110 2.88 -6.76 23.26
C ASN A 110 2.18 -7.72 22.30
N GLN A 111 2.00 -7.33 21.04
CA GLN A 111 1.49 -8.18 19.94
C GLN A 111 2.55 -9.09 19.33
N GLY A 112 3.79 -9.07 19.84
CA GLY A 112 4.88 -9.93 19.40
C GLY A 112 5.67 -9.40 18.20
N PHE A 113 5.40 -8.15 17.76
CA PHE A 113 6.19 -7.52 16.71
C PHE A 113 7.40 -6.81 17.29
N SER A 114 8.54 -6.97 16.63
CA SER A 114 9.78 -6.30 17.00
C SER A 114 10.05 -5.15 16.03
N MET A 115 10.26 -3.96 16.57
CA MET A 115 10.58 -2.79 15.78
C MET A 115 11.87 -2.15 16.28
N TYR A 116 12.83 -1.98 15.39
CA TYR A 116 14.13 -1.39 15.69
C TYR A 116 14.45 -0.27 14.71
N VAL A 117 15.20 0.71 15.17
CA VAL A 117 15.68 1.82 14.35
C VAL A 117 17.19 1.87 14.42
N THR A 118 17.85 1.93 13.27
CA THR A 118 19.30 2.11 13.17
C THR A 118 19.63 3.03 11.99
N ARG A 119 20.77 3.70 12.06
CA ARG A 119 21.37 4.45 10.94
C ARG A 119 22.43 3.65 10.19
N ASP A 120 22.70 2.42 10.63
CA ASP A 120 23.66 1.52 10.02
C ASP A 120 22.93 0.41 9.27
N LEU A 121 22.94 0.51 7.92
CA LEU A 121 22.30 -0.46 7.05
C LEU A 121 22.89 -1.87 7.19
N ASN A 122 24.21 -1.97 7.38
CA ASN A 122 24.86 -3.27 7.51
C ASN A 122 24.42 -3.96 8.80
N ARG A 123 24.29 -3.20 9.88
CA ARG A 123 23.78 -3.71 11.15
C ARG A 123 22.33 -4.21 11.01
N ALA A 124 21.49 -3.49 10.28
CA ALA A 124 20.12 -3.93 10.00
C ALA A 124 20.09 -5.23 9.20
N LYS A 125 20.91 -5.33 8.15
CA LYS A 125 21.05 -6.54 7.33
C LYS A 125 21.53 -7.75 8.14
N MET A 126 22.54 -7.54 8.97
CA MET A 126 23.08 -8.59 9.85
C MET A 126 22.02 -9.08 10.84
N TYR A 127 21.27 -8.16 11.46
CA TYR A 127 20.21 -8.51 12.39
C TYR A 127 19.16 -9.40 11.74
N LEU A 128 18.68 -9.06 10.54
CA LEU A 128 17.68 -9.86 9.84
C LEU A 128 18.18 -11.26 9.47
N ARG A 129 19.41 -11.35 8.96
CA ARG A 129 20.03 -12.64 8.63
C ARG A 129 20.20 -13.54 9.85
N GLU A 130 20.58 -12.95 10.99
CA GLU A 130 20.74 -13.69 12.24
C GLU A 130 19.39 -14.14 12.79
N ARG A 131 18.40 -13.24 12.82
CA ARG A 131 17.07 -13.52 13.35
C ARG A 131 16.37 -14.67 12.63
N TYR A 132 16.49 -14.73 11.31
CA TYR A 132 15.79 -15.71 10.48
C TYR A 132 16.68 -16.82 9.95
N ARG A 133 17.87 -17.00 10.54
CA ARG A 133 18.86 -17.99 10.11
C ARG A 133 18.27 -19.40 10.01
N ASP A 134 17.51 -19.80 11.00
CA ASP A 134 16.96 -21.14 11.13
C ASP A 134 15.51 -21.24 10.65
N GLU A 135 15.01 -20.22 9.98
CA GLU A 135 13.63 -20.11 9.50
C GLU A 135 13.58 -19.88 7.98
N PRO A 136 13.92 -20.88 7.14
CA PRO A 136 14.04 -20.70 5.68
C PRO A 136 12.71 -20.35 4.98
N GLY A 137 11.57 -20.60 5.64
CA GLY A 137 10.25 -20.22 5.15
C GLY A 137 9.92 -18.73 5.30
N LYS A 138 10.69 -18.01 6.12
CA LYS A 138 10.46 -16.58 6.36
C LYS A 138 11.01 -15.72 5.24
N ARG A 139 10.29 -14.64 4.94
CA ARG A 139 10.65 -13.68 3.89
C ARG A 139 10.88 -12.31 4.51
N TYR A 140 12.05 -11.78 4.27
CA TYR A 140 12.45 -10.42 4.67
C TYR A 140 13.21 -9.74 3.54
N GLY A 141 13.13 -8.43 3.45
CA GLY A 141 13.73 -7.72 2.34
C GLY A 141 13.87 -6.23 2.63
N MET A 142 14.55 -5.53 1.72
CA MET A 142 14.67 -4.08 1.81
C MET A 142 13.57 -3.41 0.99
N ILE A 143 12.89 -2.46 1.62
CA ILE A 143 11.87 -1.62 0.98
C ILE A 143 12.29 -0.16 1.14
N ALA A 144 12.13 0.61 0.10
CA ALA A 144 12.43 2.04 0.10
C ALA A 144 11.43 2.83 -0.75
N SER A 145 11.22 4.08 -0.40
CA SER A 145 10.41 4.98 -1.22
C SER A 145 11.03 5.17 -2.60
N SER A 146 10.25 5.04 -3.66
CA SER A 146 10.64 5.35 -5.03
C SER A 146 11.07 6.82 -5.19
N LYS A 147 10.58 7.71 -4.32
CA LYS A 147 10.89 9.15 -4.29
C LYS A 147 12.10 9.51 -3.44
N GLY A 148 12.74 8.53 -2.76
CA GLY A 148 13.90 8.76 -1.89
C GLY A 148 15.14 9.15 -2.69
N ARG A 149 15.53 10.44 -2.65
CA ARG A 149 16.60 10.98 -3.51
C ARG A 149 18.02 10.62 -3.08
N ILE A 150 18.23 10.36 -1.78
CA ILE A 150 19.57 10.17 -1.20
C ILE A 150 19.90 8.71 -0.89
N LEU A 151 19.02 7.79 -1.18
CA LEU A 151 19.15 6.38 -0.76
C LEU A 151 20.33 5.67 -1.41
N ARG A 152 20.72 6.08 -2.62
CA ARG A 152 21.92 5.54 -3.29
C ARG A 152 23.22 5.78 -2.51
N SER A 153 23.36 6.92 -1.84
CA SER A 153 24.53 7.21 -1.01
C SER A 153 24.63 6.30 0.22
N TYR A 154 23.53 5.64 0.57
CA TYR A 154 23.47 4.63 1.65
C TYR A 154 23.47 3.19 1.13
N GLY A 155 23.77 2.98 -0.16
CA GLY A 155 23.84 1.65 -0.75
C GLY A 155 22.47 1.04 -1.12
N MET A 156 21.42 1.86 -1.21
CA MET A 156 20.07 1.43 -1.62
C MET A 156 19.70 2.09 -2.94
N ASP A 157 19.82 1.36 -4.04
CA ASP A 157 19.43 1.90 -5.36
C ASP A 157 17.93 1.68 -5.61
N ASN A 158 17.16 2.73 -5.38
CA ASN A 158 15.72 2.80 -5.63
C ASN A 158 15.36 3.42 -6.98
N SER A 159 16.31 3.59 -7.89
CA SER A 159 16.01 4.08 -9.24
C SER A 159 15.25 3.05 -10.07
N PHE A 160 14.62 3.50 -11.13
CA PHE A 160 13.92 2.62 -12.07
C PHE A 160 14.80 1.50 -12.63
N GLN A 161 16.10 1.73 -12.76
CA GLN A 161 17.08 0.74 -13.24
C GLN A 161 17.64 -0.14 -12.11
N GLY A 162 17.81 0.40 -10.91
CA GLY A 162 18.37 -0.30 -9.76
C GLY A 162 17.34 -0.94 -8.85
N ALA A 163 16.11 -0.36 -8.81
CA ALA A 163 15.02 -0.97 -8.09
C ALA A 163 14.51 -2.20 -8.82
N LEU A 164 13.93 -3.09 -8.06
CA LEU A 164 13.30 -4.29 -8.57
C LEU A 164 12.20 -3.92 -9.58
N GLY A 165 12.44 -4.17 -10.86
CA GLY A 165 11.44 -3.99 -11.90
C GLY A 165 10.29 -5.00 -11.75
N MET A 166 9.10 -4.63 -12.22
CA MET A 166 7.87 -5.43 -12.11
C MET A 166 8.05 -6.91 -12.54
N PHE A 167 8.90 -7.18 -13.52
CA PHE A 167 9.15 -8.54 -14.03
C PHE A 167 9.98 -9.44 -13.10
N TYR A 168 10.64 -8.86 -12.10
CA TYR A 168 11.52 -9.61 -11.19
C TYR A 168 10.94 -9.82 -9.80
N VAL A 169 9.81 -9.20 -9.49
CA VAL A 169 9.17 -9.28 -8.16
C VAL A 169 8.89 -10.72 -7.77
N GLY A 170 8.37 -11.54 -8.68
CA GLY A 170 8.09 -12.95 -8.41
C GLY A 170 9.35 -13.73 -8.01
N LYS A 171 10.48 -13.50 -8.68
CA LYS A 171 11.77 -14.13 -8.33
C LYS A 171 12.30 -13.60 -7.01
N TRP A 172 12.26 -12.29 -6.81
CA TRP A 172 12.70 -11.66 -5.59
C TRP A 172 11.97 -12.23 -4.36
N PHE A 173 10.68 -12.46 -4.47
CA PHE A 173 9.87 -12.97 -3.36
C PHE A 173 9.99 -14.50 -3.19
N ASN A 174 10.05 -15.28 -4.28
CA ASN A 174 9.93 -16.74 -4.23
C ASN A 174 11.26 -17.49 -4.22
N GLU A 175 12.39 -16.85 -4.63
CA GLU A 175 13.67 -17.54 -4.63
C GLU A 175 14.13 -17.89 -3.21
N GLU A 176 14.87 -18.97 -3.09
CA GLU A 176 15.43 -19.43 -1.82
C GLU A 176 16.27 -18.36 -1.12
N PRO A 177 16.30 -18.31 0.22
CA PRO A 177 16.98 -17.25 0.97
C PRO A 177 18.44 -16.99 0.59
N HIS A 178 19.15 -18.02 0.15
CA HIS A 178 20.56 -17.92 -0.24
C HIS A 178 20.77 -17.51 -1.72
N HIS A 179 19.70 -17.46 -2.49
CA HIS A 179 19.80 -17.08 -3.89
C HIS A 179 20.07 -15.57 -4.04
N PRO A 180 21.02 -15.12 -4.90
CA PRO A 180 21.38 -13.70 -5.00
C PRO A 180 20.22 -12.78 -5.41
N LYS A 181 19.17 -13.33 -6.05
CA LYS A 181 17.97 -12.57 -6.44
C LYS A 181 16.84 -12.61 -5.40
N SER A 182 17.03 -13.34 -4.31
CA SER A 182 16.04 -13.41 -3.22
C SER A 182 15.95 -12.09 -2.47
N CYS A 183 14.77 -11.76 -1.95
CA CYS A 183 14.59 -10.66 -1.00
C CYS A 183 15.51 -10.82 0.22
N CYS A 184 15.72 -12.06 0.67
CA CYS A 184 16.56 -12.39 1.84
C CYS A 184 18.05 -12.16 1.60
N ALA A 185 18.51 -12.03 0.36
CA ALA A 185 19.88 -11.63 0.07
C ALA A 185 20.20 -10.20 0.55
N LEU A 186 19.15 -9.33 0.64
CA LEU A 186 19.26 -7.93 1.04
C LEU A 186 20.16 -7.09 0.13
N ASP A 187 20.24 -7.45 -1.15
CA ASP A 187 21.07 -6.76 -2.13
C ASP A 187 20.23 -5.86 -3.06
N THR A 188 18.96 -6.18 -3.22
CA THR A 188 18.03 -5.44 -4.06
C THR A 188 16.94 -4.80 -3.21
N VAL A 189 16.59 -3.57 -3.56
CA VAL A 189 15.55 -2.78 -2.89
C VAL A 189 14.25 -2.89 -3.69
N ALA A 190 13.15 -3.25 -3.03
CA ALA A 190 11.81 -3.10 -3.58
C ALA A 190 11.28 -1.69 -3.28
N THR A 191 10.49 -1.14 -4.18
CA THR A 191 9.73 0.10 -3.92
C THR A 191 8.30 -0.24 -3.47
N GLU A 192 7.60 0.76 -2.95
CA GLU A 192 6.18 0.65 -2.59
C GLU A 192 5.33 0.07 -3.72
N PHE A 193 5.67 0.38 -4.97
CA PHE A 193 4.96 -0.12 -6.14
C PHE A 193 5.28 -1.58 -6.46
N SER A 194 6.54 -1.98 -6.29
CA SER A 194 6.98 -3.33 -6.64
C SER A 194 6.61 -4.37 -5.59
N CYS A 195 6.44 -3.99 -4.34
CA CYS A 195 6.06 -4.91 -3.25
C CYS A 195 4.56 -4.90 -2.90
N GLN A 196 3.76 -4.13 -3.63
CA GLN A 196 2.33 -4.04 -3.38
C GLN A 196 1.65 -5.40 -3.48
N GLY A 197 0.95 -5.79 -2.43
CA GLY A 197 0.27 -7.09 -2.36
C GLY A 197 1.13 -8.25 -1.85
N LEU A 198 2.43 -8.05 -1.62
CA LEU A 198 3.30 -9.05 -0.98
C LEU A 198 3.20 -8.96 0.55
N GLU A 199 3.41 -10.09 1.19
CA GLU A 199 3.55 -10.21 2.65
C GLU A 199 4.98 -10.60 2.98
N ILE A 200 5.63 -9.80 3.83
CA ILE A 200 7.00 -10.02 4.32
C ILE A 200 6.92 -10.14 5.84
N ASP A 201 7.73 -11.01 6.43
CA ASP A 201 7.77 -11.32 7.88
C ASP A 201 8.43 -10.22 8.73
#